data_7ca6a7263222ca30cf2971c0de7dc793
#
_entry.id   7ca6a7263222ca30cf2971c0de7dc793
#
_cell.length_a   1.000
_cell.length_b   1.000
_cell.length_c   1.000
_cell.angle_alpha   90.00
_cell.angle_beta   90.00
_cell.angle_gamma   90.00
#
_symmetry.space_group_name_H-M   'P 1'
#
loop_
_entity.id
_entity.type
_entity.pdbx_description
1 polymer ?
#
loop_
_entity_poly.entity_id
_entity_poly.type
_entity_poly.pdbx_seq_one_letter_code
_entity_poly.pdbx_strand_id
1 'polypeptide(L)'
;MRDKTESEELSCLAGKKFFAESYGCTFNHADTRKLIDYALSHNGTLTDVDEADLVIINTCTVIETTERKMYKQIAACVDRGQEILVTGCLPVVSQEKILTIAPDAVILMPDLILGCCNCIGAMVAEGTGVVQVGYGCVGNCSYCITKVARGRLQSYSLEDIVEEVQRLVLEGAVEIQLTGQDVSAWGMDAGDLRLPNLLMAINDVEGDFMVRVGMMNPATVLPIADDLAAAFTLPKVFRFAHLPVQSGSDQVL
;
A
#
# COMPACT_ATOMS: atom_id res chain seq x y z
N MET A 1 -5.13 18.61 8.94
CA MET A 1 -3.74 18.41 9.37
C MET A 1 -3.80 17.86 10.78
N ARG A 2 -3.65 16.53 10.95
CA ARG A 2 -3.38 15.97 12.29
C ARG A 2 -1.93 16.26 12.61
N ASP A 3 -1.66 16.69 13.83
CA ASP A 3 -0.32 16.95 14.33
C ASP A 3 0.56 15.71 14.12
N LYS A 4 1.77 15.91 13.56
CA LYS A 4 2.75 14.84 13.31
C LYS A 4 3.45 14.45 14.62
N THR A 5 2.69 14.05 15.63
CA THR A 5 3.24 13.35 16.78
C THR A 5 3.40 11.88 16.39
N GLU A 6 4.61 11.34 16.58
CA GLU A 6 4.85 9.89 16.53
C GLU A 6 3.72 9.21 17.30
N SER A 7 3.00 8.30 16.64
CA SER A 7 1.93 7.59 17.34
C SER A 7 2.57 6.65 18.36
N GLU A 8 1.95 6.52 19.54
CA GLU A 8 2.43 5.60 20.59
C GLU A 8 2.62 4.18 20.05
N GLU A 9 1.80 3.77 19.07
CA GLU A 9 1.86 2.47 18.42
C GLU A 9 3.18 2.24 17.65
N LEU A 10 3.77 3.28 17.08
CA LEU A 10 5.04 3.17 16.36
C LEU A 10 6.24 3.12 17.31
N SER A 11 6.11 3.61 18.53
CA SER A 11 7.20 3.58 19.52
C SER A 11 7.65 2.16 19.87
N CYS A 12 6.76 1.16 19.73
CA CYS A 12 7.08 -0.24 19.98
C CYS A 12 8.14 -0.82 19.01
N LEU A 13 8.40 -0.14 17.87
CA LEU A 13 9.38 -0.58 16.87
C LEU A 13 10.82 -0.19 17.22
N ALA A 14 11.01 0.81 18.09
CA ALA A 14 12.33 1.36 18.39
C ALA A 14 13.22 0.38 19.17
N GLY A 15 14.45 0.17 18.69
CA GLY A 15 15.50 -0.58 19.39
C GLY A 15 15.28 -2.09 19.50
N LYS A 16 14.24 -2.65 18.86
CA LYS A 16 13.91 -4.07 18.95
C LYS A 16 14.51 -4.89 17.80
N LYS A 17 14.75 -6.18 18.07
CA LYS A 17 14.88 -7.18 17.02
C LYS A 17 13.48 -7.47 16.47
N PHE A 18 13.27 -7.30 15.20
CA PHE A 18 11.95 -7.48 14.61
C PHE A 18 11.99 -8.32 13.34
N PHE A 19 10.90 -9.01 13.10
CA PHE A 19 10.57 -9.67 11.83
C PHE A 19 9.34 -9.01 11.24
N ALA A 20 9.25 -8.93 9.90
CA ALA A 20 8.10 -8.33 9.23
C ALA A 20 7.58 -9.26 8.13
N GLU A 21 6.29 -9.53 8.17
CA GLU A 21 5.60 -10.34 7.19
C GLU A 21 4.44 -9.57 6.58
N SER A 22 4.35 -9.58 5.24
CA SER A 22 3.32 -8.89 4.49
C SER A 22 2.43 -9.85 3.74
N TYR A 23 1.13 -9.70 3.92
CA TYR A 23 0.11 -10.41 3.18
C TYR A 23 -0.69 -9.45 2.29
N GLY A 24 -1.08 -9.93 1.10
CA GLY A 24 -2.01 -9.21 0.23
C GLY A 24 -1.37 -8.55 -0.98
N CYS A 25 -1.75 -7.30 -1.24
CA CYS A 25 -1.43 -6.61 -2.48
C CYS A 25 -0.12 -5.79 -2.40
N THR A 26 0.31 -5.28 -3.54
CA THR A 26 1.49 -4.42 -3.68
C THR A 26 1.45 -3.21 -2.73
N PHE A 27 0.26 -2.68 -2.45
CA PHE A 27 0.06 -1.58 -1.49
C PHE A 27 0.50 -2.00 -0.07
N ASN A 28 0.10 -3.19 0.39
CA ASN A 28 0.51 -3.70 1.70
C ASN A 28 2.02 -3.96 1.77
N HIS A 29 2.63 -4.44 0.67
CA HIS A 29 4.09 -4.63 0.63
C HIS A 29 4.84 -3.30 0.79
N ALA A 30 4.36 -2.23 0.14
CA ALA A 30 4.93 -0.90 0.32
C ALA A 30 4.76 -0.40 1.76
N ASP A 31 3.56 -0.56 2.36
CA ASP A 31 3.32 -0.21 3.77
C ASP A 31 4.27 -0.97 4.71
N THR A 32 4.46 -2.28 4.49
CA THR A 32 5.40 -3.08 5.31
C THR A 32 6.83 -2.57 5.18
N ARG A 33 7.25 -2.24 3.96
CA ARG A 33 8.60 -1.71 3.74
C ARG A 33 8.82 -0.39 4.48
N LYS A 34 7.84 0.52 4.46
CA LYS A 34 7.88 1.76 5.23
C LYS A 34 8.05 1.51 6.73
N LEU A 35 7.34 0.52 7.28
CA LEU A 35 7.48 0.16 8.70
C LEU A 35 8.86 -0.43 9.00
N ILE A 36 9.42 -1.23 8.09
CA ILE A 36 10.79 -1.74 8.21
C ILE A 36 11.79 -0.58 8.23
N ASP A 37 11.68 0.34 7.28
CA ASP A 37 12.59 1.48 7.16
C ASP A 37 12.47 2.42 8.39
N TYR A 38 11.23 2.61 8.90
CA TYR A 38 11.00 3.32 10.14
C TYR A 38 11.69 2.63 11.32
N ALA A 39 11.48 1.33 11.51
CA ALA A 39 12.10 0.58 12.60
C ALA A 39 13.63 0.63 12.55
N LEU A 40 14.23 0.44 11.35
CA LEU A 40 15.67 0.53 11.14
C LEU A 40 16.21 1.92 11.48
N SER A 41 15.52 3.00 11.11
CA SER A 41 15.91 4.37 11.44
C SER A 41 15.83 4.70 12.94
N HIS A 42 15.08 3.90 13.70
CA HIS A 42 14.93 4.01 15.16
C HIS A 42 15.70 2.91 15.93
N ASN A 43 16.86 2.48 15.39
CA ASN A 43 17.75 1.49 15.97
C ASN A 43 17.15 0.07 16.09
N GLY A 44 16.09 -0.25 15.38
CA GLY A 44 15.60 -1.63 15.25
C GLY A 44 16.55 -2.48 14.40
N THR A 45 16.48 -3.79 14.58
CA THR A 45 17.28 -4.76 13.81
C THR A 45 16.37 -5.80 13.19
N LEU A 46 16.38 -5.89 11.86
CA LEU A 46 15.65 -6.94 11.14
C LEU A 46 16.33 -8.29 11.34
N THR A 47 15.57 -9.32 11.69
CA THR A 47 16.06 -10.66 11.98
C THR A 47 15.10 -11.74 11.48
N ASP A 48 15.44 -13.01 11.68
CA ASP A 48 14.53 -14.12 11.42
C ASP A 48 13.41 -14.19 12.47
N VAL A 49 12.27 -14.80 12.11
CA VAL A 49 11.08 -14.86 12.97
C VAL A 49 11.33 -15.49 14.33
N ASP A 50 12.23 -16.49 14.41
CA ASP A 50 12.53 -17.20 15.64
C ASP A 50 13.43 -16.41 16.62
N GLU A 51 14.14 -15.38 16.12
CA GLU A 51 14.99 -14.49 16.92
C GLU A 51 14.35 -13.14 17.22
N ALA A 52 13.16 -12.88 16.65
CA ALA A 52 12.48 -11.60 16.76
C ALA A 52 11.81 -11.43 18.14
N ASP A 53 12.03 -10.29 18.77
CA ASP A 53 11.28 -9.84 19.94
C ASP A 53 9.88 -9.35 19.55
N LEU A 54 9.79 -8.70 18.36
CA LEU A 54 8.55 -8.14 17.78
C LEU A 54 8.31 -8.67 16.37
N VAL A 55 7.08 -9.14 16.11
CA VAL A 55 6.65 -9.56 14.76
C VAL A 55 5.65 -8.56 14.21
N ILE A 56 5.97 -7.94 13.07
CA ILE A 56 5.07 -7.08 12.32
C ILE A 56 4.29 -7.93 11.32
N ILE A 57 2.97 -7.94 11.43
CA ILE A 57 2.08 -8.68 10.52
C ILE A 57 1.20 -7.68 9.77
N ASN A 58 1.52 -7.41 8.51
CA ASN A 58 0.68 -6.58 7.65
C ASN A 58 -0.34 -7.47 6.93
N THR A 59 -1.60 -7.24 7.20
CA THR A 59 -2.69 -8.16 6.92
C THR A 59 -3.54 -7.77 5.73
N CYS A 60 -4.15 -8.78 5.09
CA CYS A 60 -5.14 -8.65 4.03
C CYS A 60 -6.48 -9.26 4.48
N THR A 61 -7.59 -8.78 3.93
CA THR A 61 -8.94 -9.31 4.25
C THR A 61 -9.76 -9.64 3.00
N VAL A 62 -9.13 -9.67 1.82
CA VAL A 62 -9.83 -9.90 0.54
C VAL A 62 -10.07 -11.39 0.28
N ILE A 63 -9.18 -12.28 0.78
CA ILE A 63 -9.23 -13.72 0.52
C ILE A 63 -9.30 -14.47 1.85
N GLU A 64 -10.37 -15.21 2.07
CA GLU A 64 -10.63 -15.97 3.31
C GLU A 64 -9.51 -16.96 3.67
N THR A 65 -8.95 -17.65 2.70
CA THR A 65 -7.82 -18.57 2.94
C THR A 65 -6.58 -17.88 3.46
N THR A 66 -6.34 -16.65 3.00
CA THR A 66 -5.25 -15.80 3.46
C THR A 66 -5.55 -15.30 4.88
N GLU A 67 -6.79 -14.90 5.15
CA GLU A 67 -7.23 -14.47 6.49
C GLU A 67 -7.00 -15.58 7.53
N ARG A 68 -7.37 -16.83 7.21
CA ARG A 68 -7.12 -17.99 8.09
C ARG A 68 -5.63 -18.23 8.36
N LYS A 69 -4.76 -18.00 7.37
CA LYS A 69 -3.31 -18.11 7.56
C LYS A 69 -2.80 -17.05 8.51
N MET A 70 -3.26 -15.81 8.38
CA MET A 70 -2.85 -14.70 9.26
C MET A 70 -3.26 -14.94 10.71
N TYR A 71 -4.48 -15.42 10.99
CA TYR A 71 -4.85 -15.79 12.36
C TYR A 71 -3.99 -16.90 12.94
N LYS A 72 -3.61 -17.91 12.14
CA LYS A 72 -2.68 -18.96 12.57
C LYS A 72 -1.30 -18.38 12.88
N GLN A 73 -0.81 -17.47 12.08
CA GLN A 73 0.48 -16.80 12.30
C GLN A 73 0.47 -15.97 13.59
N ILE A 74 -0.60 -15.18 13.79
CA ILE A 74 -0.79 -14.41 15.03
C ILE A 74 -0.76 -15.34 16.25
N ALA A 75 -1.51 -16.45 16.23
CA ALA A 75 -1.51 -17.43 17.30
C ALA A 75 -0.12 -18.06 17.56
N ALA A 76 0.59 -18.40 16.47
CA ALA A 76 1.94 -18.97 16.59
C ALA A 76 2.95 -17.99 17.20
N CYS A 77 2.82 -16.68 16.94
CA CYS A 77 3.65 -15.66 17.58
C CYS A 77 3.32 -15.54 19.08
N VAL A 78 2.04 -15.62 19.47
CA VAL A 78 1.63 -15.66 20.89
C VAL A 78 2.23 -16.87 21.59
N ASP A 79 2.15 -18.06 20.99
CA ASP A 79 2.71 -19.30 21.55
C ASP A 79 4.24 -19.23 21.75
N ARG A 80 4.95 -18.41 20.93
CA ARG A 80 6.39 -18.14 21.09
C ARG A 80 6.70 -17.05 22.12
N GLY A 81 5.69 -16.37 22.66
CA GLY A 81 5.87 -15.24 23.59
C GLY A 81 6.43 -13.98 22.94
N GLN A 82 6.25 -13.81 21.62
CA GLN A 82 6.70 -12.65 20.87
C GLN A 82 5.71 -11.51 21.00
N GLU A 83 6.19 -10.28 21.02
CA GLU A 83 5.33 -9.11 20.84
C GLU A 83 4.83 -9.06 19.40
N ILE A 84 3.61 -8.56 19.18
CA ILE A 84 2.98 -8.57 17.87
C ILE A 84 2.45 -7.18 17.56
N LEU A 85 2.82 -6.66 16.38
CA LEU A 85 2.18 -5.49 15.78
C LEU A 85 1.36 -5.96 14.57
N VAL A 86 0.05 -5.74 14.60
CA VAL A 86 -0.86 -6.09 13.50
C VAL A 86 -1.33 -4.83 12.80
N THR A 87 -1.17 -4.80 11.50
CA THR A 87 -1.63 -3.69 10.64
C THR A 87 -2.29 -4.20 9.35
N GLY A 88 -2.61 -3.31 8.43
CA GLY A 88 -3.25 -3.63 7.15
C GLY A 88 -4.78 -3.61 7.22
N CYS A 89 -5.43 -4.40 6.37
CA CYS A 89 -6.87 -4.33 6.23
C CYS A 89 -7.66 -5.08 7.33
N LEU A 90 -7.11 -6.15 7.90
CA LEU A 90 -7.81 -7.00 8.85
C LEU A 90 -8.16 -6.31 10.17
N PRO A 91 -7.28 -5.49 10.80
CA PRO A 91 -7.61 -4.77 12.03
C PRO A 91 -8.84 -3.87 11.91
N VAL A 92 -9.05 -3.26 10.75
CA VAL A 92 -10.18 -2.34 10.51
C VAL A 92 -11.53 -3.08 10.53
N VAL A 93 -11.55 -4.35 10.11
CA VAL A 93 -12.80 -5.13 9.94
C VAL A 93 -12.99 -6.21 11.00
N SER A 94 -11.93 -6.64 11.67
CA SER A 94 -11.96 -7.79 12.60
C SER A 94 -11.02 -7.62 13.82
N GLN A 95 -10.88 -6.41 14.34
CA GLN A 95 -9.99 -6.11 15.46
C GLN A 95 -10.28 -6.98 16.69
N GLU A 96 -11.56 -7.15 17.05
CA GLU A 96 -11.97 -7.95 18.22
C GLU A 96 -11.46 -9.40 18.14
N LYS A 97 -11.49 -9.98 16.93
CA LYS A 97 -11.02 -11.36 16.72
C LYS A 97 -9.51 -11.45 16.85
N ILE A 98 -8.77 -10.44 16.40
CA ILE A 98 -7.31 -10.36 16.60
C ILE A 98 -7.00 -10.31 18.10
N LEU A 99 -7.65 -9.40 18.84
CA LEU A 99 -7.43 -9.22 20.27
C LEU A 99 -7.92 -10.41 21.11
N THR A 100 -8.86 -11.21 20.59
CA THR A 100 -9.23 -12.49 21.22
C THR A 100 -8.09 -13.51 21.16
N ILE A 101 -7.31 -13.53 20.07
CA ILE A 101 -6.18 -14.45 19.87
C ILE A 101 -4.92 -13.90 20.55
N ALA A 102 -4.68 -12.61 20.42
CA ALA A 102 -3.51 -11.90 20.93
C ALA A 102 -3.95 -10.64 21.69
N PRO A 103 -4.31 -10.76 22.98
CA PRO A 103 -4.85 -9.64 23.78
C PRO A 103 -3.88 -8.45 23.89
N ASP A 104 -2.58 -8.73 23.90
CA ASP A 104 -1.51 -7.73 24.05
C ASP A 104 -0.97 -7.22 22.68
N ALA A 105 -1.58 -7.60 21.55
CA ALA A 105 -1.12 -7.16 20.25
C ALA A 105 -1.32 -5.65 20.08
N VAL A 106 -0.29 -4.98 19.61
CA VAL A 106 -0.38 -3.58 19.16
C VAL A 106 -1.12 -3.53 17.84
N ILE A 107 -2.20 -2.77 17.79
CA ILE A 107 -2.99 -2.55 16.57
C ILE A 107 -2.60 -1.22 15.95
N LEU A 108 -1.90 -1.26 14.83
CA LEU A 108 -1.55 -0.08 14.05
C LEU A 108 -2.55 0.09 12.89
N MET A 109 -3.37 1.11 12.97
CA MET A 109 -4.31 1.41 11.88
C MET A 109 -3.57 1.85 10.61
N PRO A 110 -4.02 1.42 9.41
CA PRO A 110 -3.28 1.65 8.17
C PRO A 110 -3.06 3.12 7.81
N ASP A 111 -3.94 4.02 8.24
CA ASP A 111 -3.82 5.47 8.02
C ASP A 111 -2.67 6.09 8.84
N LEU A 112 -2.25 5.45 9.93
CA LEU A 112 -1.13 5.91 10.74
C LEU A 112 0.22 5.62 10.06
N ILE A 113 0.30 4.62 9.17
CA ILE A 113 1.51 4.32 8.40
C ILE A 113 1.88 5.48 7.47
N LEU A 114 0.88 6.25 6.99
CA LEU A 114 1.12 7.43 6.16
C LEU A 114 1.91 8.52 6.90
N GLY A 115 1.86 8.53 8.24
CA GLY A 115 2.56 9.49 9.09
C GLY A 115 3.96 9.04 9.55
N CYS A 116 4.31 7.75 9.42
CA CYS A 116 5.57 7.22 9.98
C CYS A 116 6.81 7.58 9.15
N CYS A 117 6.64 7.84 7.88
CA CYS A 117 7.70 8.37 7.00
C CYS A 117 7.06 9.34 6.00
N ASN A 118 7.81 10.36 5.56
CA ASN A 118 7.34 11.28 4.53
C ASN A 118 7.37 10.66 3.11
N CYS A 119 7.62 9.35 3.00
CA CYS A 119 7.70 8.65 1.73
C CYS A 119 6.36 8.00 1.38
N ILE A 120 5.95 8.12 0.13
CA ILE A 120 4.76 7.48 -0.43
C ILE A 120 5.10 6.26 -1.28
N GLY A 121 6.39 5.91 -1.35
CA GLY A 121 6.91 4.75 -2.05
C GLY A 121 7.98 4.01 -1.27
N ALA A 122 8.37 2.85 -1.78
CA ALA A 122 9.44 2.03 -1.22
C ALA A 122 10.03 1.09 -2.28
N MET A 123 11.32 0.76 -2.14
CA MET A 123 11.92 -0.39 -2.83
C MET A 123 11.40 -1.67 -2.19
N VAL A 124 10.65 -2.49 -2.93
CA VAL A 124 10.05 -3.74 -2.42
C VAL A 124 10.84 -4.98 -2.81
N ALA A 125 11.63 -4.88 -3.87
CA ALA A 125 12.57 -5.89 -4.34
C ALA A 125 13.71 -5.21 -5.11
N GLU A 126 14.75 -5.96 -5.44
CA GLU A 126 15.84 -5.45 -6.25
C GLU A 126 15.32 -4.90 -7.59
N GLY A 127 15.62 -3.65 -7.88
CA GLY A 127 15.18 -2.95 -9.10
C GLY A 127 13.68 -2.64 -9.18
N THR A 128 12.88 -2.92 -8.16
CA THR A 128 11.43 -2.67 -8.16
C THR A 128 11.04 -1.70 -7.07
N GLY A 129 10.61 -0.49 -7.48
CA GLY A 129 10.01 0.51 -6.62
C GLY A 129 8.48 0.47 -6.71
N VAL A 130 7.81 0.66 -5.59
CA VAL A 130 6.34 0.82 -5.52
C VAL A 130 6.04 2.22 -5.03
N VAL A 131 5.20 2.95 -5.75
CA VAL A 131 4.73 4.29 -5.38
C VAL A 131 3.22 4.26 -5.22
N GLN A 132 2.76 4.64 -4.04
CA GLN A 132 1.34 4.83 -3.77
C GLN A 132 0.90 6.17 -4.36
N VAL A 133 -0.12 6.17 -5.23
CA VAL A 133 -0.63 7.41 -5.83
C VAL A 133 -1.72 8.09 -4.98
N GLY A 134 -2.22 7.37 -3.98
CA GLY A 134 -3.23 7.85 -3.06
C GLY A 134 -3.72 6.72 -2.16
N TYR A 135 -4.59 7.07 -1.23
CA TYR A 135 -5.17 6.18 -0.24
C TYR A 135 -6.69 6.19 -0.36
N GLY A 136 -7.35 5.05 -0.21
CA GLY A 136 -8.80 4.96 -0.31
C GLY A 136 -9.32 4.93 -1.75
N CYS A 137 -10.63 5.00 -1.93
CA CYS A 137 -11.30 4.83 -3.21
C CYS A 137 -12.57 5.68 -3.32
N VAL A 138 -12.89 6.17 -4.52
CA VAL A 138 -14.16 6.84 -4.84
C VAL A 138 -15.32 5.87 -5.03
N GLY A 139 -15.04 4.60 -5.38
CA GLY A 139 -16.04 3.59 -5.70
C GLY A 139 -16.96 3.23 -4.53
N ASN A 140 -18.14 2.71 -4.84
CA ASN A 140 -19.14 2.20 -3.88
C ASN A 140 -19.54 0.75 -4.19
N CYS A 141 -18.57 -0.07 -4.63
CA CYS A 141 -18.83 -1.48 -4.93
C CYS A 141 -19.39 -2.20 -3.69
N SER A 142 -20.56 -2.80 -3.83
CA SER A 142 -21.32 -3.41 -2.71
C SER A 142 -20.58 -4.55 -2.01
N TYR A 143 -19.66 -5.21 -2.69
CA TYR A 143 -18.86 -6.33 -2.21
C TYR A 143 -17.48 -5.94 -1.69
N CYS A 144 -17.08 -4.66 -1.79
CA CYS A 144 -15.70 -4.26 -1.58
C CYS A 144 -15.37 -4.00 -0.11
N ILE A 145 -14.73 -4.97 0.54
CA ILE A 145 -14.23 -4.84 1.90
C ILE A 145 -13.08 -3.81 1.99
N THR A 146 -12.33 -3.61 0.91
CA THR A 146 -11.22 -2.66 0.87
C THR A 146 -11.71 -1.21 1.06
N LYS A 147 -12.91 -0.88 0.59
CA LYS A 147 -13.55 0.42 0.83
C LYS A 147 -13.75 0.67 2.32
N VAL A 148 -14.15 -0.36 3.07
CA VAL A 148 -14.32 -0.26 4.53
C VAL A 148 -12.96 -0.06 5.19
N ALA A 149 -11.94 -0.82 4.76
CA ALA A 149 -10.61 -0.81 5.36
C ALA A 149 -9.79 0.44 5.04
N ARG A 150 -9.98 1.06 3.86
CA ARG A 150 -9.14 2.17 3.36
C ARG A 150 -9.89 3.49 3.19
N GLY A 151 -11.21 3.50 3.30
CA GLY A 151 -12.01 4.72 3.31
C GLY A 151 -12.12 5.45 1.96
N ARG A 152 -12.25 6.77 2.03
CA ARG A 152 -12.38 7.65 0.85
C ARG A 152 -11.04 7.96 0.24
N LEU A 153 -11.05 8.24 -1.06
CA LEU A 153 -9.87 8.65 -1.81
C LEU A 153 -9.22 9.90 -1.19
N GLN A 154 -7.92 9.84 -1.06
CA GLN A 154 -7.01 10.95 -0.76
C GLN A 154 -5.81 10.79 -1.69
N SER A 155 -5.78 11.56 -2.77
CA SER A 155 -4.67 11.54 -3.73
C SER A 155 -3.45 12.27 -3.16
N TYR A 156 -2.27 11.74 -3.40
CA TYR A 156 -1.03 12.48 -3.20
C TYR A 156 -0.84 13.50 -4.32
N SER A 157 -0.09 14.56 -4.07
CA SER A 157 0.19 15.58 -5.08
C SER A 157 1.00 14.99 -6.25
N LEU A 158 0.91 15.64 -7.40
CA LEU A 158 1.71 15.25 -8.56
C LEU A 158 3.20 15.39 -8.23
N GLU A 159 3.56 16.46 -7.54
CA GLU A 159 4.92 16.79 -7.14
C GLU A 159 5.50 15.71 -6.21
N ASP A 160 4.76 15.32 -5.16
CA ASP A 160 5.20 14.27 -4.22
C ASP A 160 5.43 12.92 -4.92
N ILE A 161 4.53 12.56 -5.88
CA ILE A 161 4.66 11.31 -6.62
C ILE A 161 5.87 11.34 -7.55
N VAL A 162 6.10 12.45 -8.26
CA VAL A 162 7.23 12.61 -9.18
C VAL A 162 8.56 12.60 -8.42
N GLU A 163 8.65 13.31 -7.29
CA GLU A 163 9.82 13.29 -6.41
C GLU A 163 10.12 11.88 -5.90
N GLU A 164 9.10 11.14 -5.52
CA GLU A 164 9.25 9.77 -5.04
C GLU A 164 9.71 8.80 -6.13
N VAL A 165 9.16 8.92 -7.34
CA VAL A 165 9.64 8.17 -8.51
C VAL A 165 11.12 8.48 -8.77
N GLN A 166 11.49 9.76 -8.78
CA GLN A 166 12.88 10.19 -9.00
C GLN A 166 13.81 9.61 -7.93
N ARG A 167 13.43 9.66 -6.65
CA ARG A 167 14.20 9.07 -5.55
C ARG A 167 14.44 7.59 -5.77
N LEU A 168 13.38 6.81 -6.06
CA LEU A 168 13.50 5.36 -6.26
C LEU A 168 14.34 5.00 -7.48
N VAL A 169 14.24 5.77 -8.56
CA VAL A 169 15.09 5.58 -9.76
C VAL A 169 16.56 5.84 -9.43
N LEU A 170 16.87 6.88 -8.65
CA LEU A 170 18.23 7.15 -8.16
C LEU A 170 18.75 6.04 -7.23
N GLU A 171 17.87 5.35 -6.50
CA GLU A 171 18.19 4.18 -5.68
C GLU A 171 18.33 2.88 -6.50
N GLY A 172 18.13 2.93 -7.81
CA GLY A 172 18.34 1.81 -8.73
C GLY A 172 17.07 1.09 -9.15
N ALA A 173 15.88 1.68 -8.98
CA ALA A 173 14.65 1.11 -9.53
C ALA A 173 14.68 1.17 -11.06
N VAL A 174 14.43 0.03 -11.70
CA VAL A 174 14.26 -0.12 -13.16
C VAL A 174 12.78 -0.38 -13.52
N GLU A 175 11.96 -0.72 -12.54
CA GLU A 175 10.50 -0.78 -12.63
C GLU A 175 9.87 0.03 -11.49
N ILE A 176 8.96 0.93 -11.84
CA ILE A 176 8.12 1.68 -10.90
C ILE A 176 6.68 1.17 -11.03
N GLN A 177 6.14 0.63 -9.94
CA GLN A 177 4.76 0.19 -9.87
C GLN A 177 3.91 1.25 -9.16
N LEU A 178 3.05 1.95 -9.91
CA LEU A 178 2.05 2.83 -9.33
C LEU A 178 0.94 1.99 -8.70
N THR A 179 0.63 2.23 -7.43
CA THR A 179 -0.37 1.45 -6.70
C THR A 179 -1.40 2.33 -6.00
N GLY A 180 -2.59 1.79 -5.83
CA GLY A 180 -3.72 2.40 -5.16
C GLY A 180 -4.88 1.42 -5.12
N GLN A 181 -5.96 1.74 -4.41
CA GLN A 181 -7.19 0.97 -4.45
C GLN A 181 -7.91 1.10 -5.81
N ASP A 182 -7.68 2.22 -6.49
CA ASP A 182 -8.08 2.51 -7.86
C ASP A 182 -7.14 3.59 -8.40
N VAL A 183 -6.14 3.20 -9.19
CA VAL A 183 -5.12 4.12 -9.69
C VAL A 183 -5.70 5.14 -10.66
N SER A 184 -6.73 4.76 -11.44
CA SER A 184 -7.40 5.68 -12.37
C SER A 184 -8.22 6.78 -11.70
N ALA A 185 -8.55 6.62 -10.41
CA ALA A 185 -9.23 7.65 -9.64
C ALA A 185 -8.30 8.77 -9.15
N TRP A 186 -6.99 8.65 -9.33
CA TRP A 186 -6.04 9.68 -8.88
C TRP A 186 -6.42 11.07 -9.42
N GLY A 187 -6.40 12.04 -8.52
CA GLY A 187 -6.73 13.44 -8.80
C GLY A 187 -8.22 13.75 -8.80
N MET A 188 -9.13 12.76 -8.66
CA MET A 188 -10.57 13.02 -8.65
C MET A 188 -11.07 13.79 -7.43
N ASP A 189 -10.28 13.82 -6.37
CA ASP A 189 -10.53 14.51 -5.09
C ASP A 189 -9.73 15.83 -4.97
N ALA A 190 -8.83 16.13 -5.92
CA ALA A 190 -7.84 17.20 -5.81
C ALA A 190 -7.61 17.98 -7.12
N GLY A 191 -8.66 18.61 -7.66
CA GLY A 191 -8.55 19.50 -8.83
C GLY A 191 -8.78 18.82 -10.19
N ASP A 192 -8.13 19.36 -11.26
CA ASP A 192 -8.43 18.99 -12.66
C ASP A 192 -7.46 17.94 -13.24
N LEU A 193 -6.32 17.68 -12.57
CA LEU A 193 -5.37 16.68 -13.05
C LEU A 193 -5.93 15.26 -12.90
N ARG A 194 -5.57 14.39 -13.83
CA ARG A 194 -5.98 12.99 -13.88
C ARG A 194 -4.79 12.10 -14.18
N LEU A 195 -4.96 10.78 -14.05
CA LEU A 195 -3.90 9.79 -14.27
C LEU A 195 -3.07 10.01 -15.56
N PRO A 196 -3.64 10.37 -16.74
CA PRO A 196 -2.82 10.68 -17.91
C PRO A 196 -1.79 11.79 -17.66
N ASN A 197 -2.15 12.85 -16.93
CA ASN A 197 -1.23 13.93 -16.59
C ASN A 197 -0.08 13.44 -15.70
N LEU A 198 -0.38 12.57 -14.72
CA LEU A 198 0.62 11.94 -13.86
C LEU A 198 1.59 11.08 -14.69
N LEU A 199 1.09 10.26 -15.59
CA LEU A 199 1.93 9.40 -16.44
C LEU A 199 2.84 10.24 -17.37
N MET A 200 2.36 11.36 -17.89
CA MET A 200 3.17 12.29 -18.66
C MET A 200 4.31 12.87 -17.80
N ALA A 201 4.00 13.36 -16.60
CA ALA A 201 5.01 13.92 -15.70
C ALA A 201 6.05 12.88 -15.27
N ILE A 202 5.64 11.65 -14.99
CA ILE A 202 6.58 10.56 -14.65
C ILE A 202 7.43 10.16 -15.85
N ASN A 203 6.87 10.18 -17.08
CA ASN A 203 7.64 9.87 -18.28
C ASN A 203 8.80 10.85 -18.51
N ASP A 204 8.66 12.09 -18.04
CA ASP A 204 9.69 13.14 -18.15
C ASP A 204 10.80 13.03 -17.08
N VAL A 205 10.62 12.19 -16.06
CA VAL A 205 11.68 11.90 -15.06
C VAL A 205 12.87 11.27 -15.76
N GLU A 206 14.10 11.75 -15.46
CA GLU A 206 15.33 11.21 -16.01
C GLU A 206 15.61 9.80 -15.47
N GLY A 207 16.20 8.94 -16.31
CA GLY A 207 16.58 7.57 -15.96
C GLY A 207 16.01 6.53 -16.90
N ASP A 208 16.57 5.32 -16.83
CA ASP A 208 16.14 4.15 -17.61
C ASP A 208 15.29 3.24 -16.73
N PHE A 209 14.00 3.43 -16.77
CA PHE A 209 13.02 2.68 -16.02
C PHE A 209 11.69 2.57 -16.75
N MET A 210 10.84 1.62 -16.32
CA MET A 210 9.49 1.42 -16.84
C MET A 210 8.46 1.62 -15.75
N VAL A 211 7.31 2.19 -16.11
CA VAL A 211 6.18 2.43 -15.21
C VAL A 211 5.09 1.41 -15.46
N ARG A 212 4.71 0.69 -14.43
CA ARG A 212 3.55 -0.20 -14.43
C ARG A 212 2.38 0.44 -13.68
N VAL A 213 1.27 0.63 -14.37
CA VAL A 213 0.04 1.14 -13.77
C VAL A 213 -0.68 -0.01 -13.07
N GLY A 214 -1.02 0.18 -11.80
CA GLY A 214 -1.75 -0.78 -10.98
C GLY A 214 -3.22 -0.93 -11.41
N MET A 215 -4.02 -1.50 -10.51
CA MET A 215 -5.43 -1.77 -10.77
C MET A 215 -6.22 -0.47 -10.99
N MET A 216 -7.06 -0.47 -12.01
CA MET A 216 -7.95 0.62 -12.40
C MET A 216 -9.40 0.15 -12.45
N ASN A 217 -10.33 0.99 -12.03
CA ASN A 217 -11.75 0.69 -12.11
C ASN A 217 -12.30 1.12 -13.48
N PRO A 218 -13.05 0.28 -14.21
CA PRO A 218 -13.67 0.68 -15.49
C PRO A 218 -14.47 1.97 -15.41
N ALA A 219 -15.22 2.22 -14.32
CA ALA A 219 -16.03 3.41 -14.17
C ALA A 219 -15.21 4.72 -14.08
N THR A 220 -14.02 4.68 -13.49
CA THR A 220 -13.11 5.84 -13.41
C THR A 220 -12.20 5.97 -14.63
N VAL A 221 -11.99 4.88 -15.39
CA VAL A 221 -11.26 4.88 -16.66
C VAL A 221 -12.09 5.48 -17.79
N LEU A 222 -13.38 5.13 -17.89
CA LEU A 222 -14.22 5.55 -19.02
C LEU A 222 -14.18 7.06 -19.35
N PRO A 223 -14.24 7.98 -18.34
CA PRO A 223 -14.19 9.42 -18.63
C PRO A 223 -12.86 9.93 -19.19
N ILE A 224 -11.78 9.18 -19.02
CA ILE A 224 -10.40 9.53 -19.40
C ILE A 224 -9.81 8.56 -20.42
N ALA A 225 -10.63 7.70 -21.04
CA ALA A 225 -10.16 6.54 -21.80
C ALA A 225 -9.24 6.91 -22.97
N ASP A 226 -9.57 7.95 -23.74
CA ASP A 226 -8.77 8.36 -24.90
C ASP A 226 -7.42 8.95 -24.48
N ASP A 227 -7.41 9.83 -23.48
CA ASP A 227 -6.19 10.42 -22.94
C ASP A 227 -5.31 9.36 -22.26
N LEU A 228 -5.94 8.44 -21.56
CA LEU A 228 -5.23 7.32 -20.91
C LEU A 228 -4.63 6.37 -21.95
N ALA A 229 -5.35 6.04 -23.03
CA ALA A 229 -4.84 5.24 -24.13
C ALA A 229 -3.62 5.91 -24.79
N ALA A 230 -3.66 7.23 -24.98
CA ALA A 230 -2.50 7.99 -25.45
C ALA A 230 -1.32 7.91 -24.47
N ALA A 231 -1.56 8.06 -23.15
CA ALA A 231 -0.53 7.96 -22.14
C ALA A 231 0.12 6.56 -22.06
N PHE A 232 -0.62 5.48 -22.35
CA PHE A 232 -0.06 4.14 -22.46
C PHE A 232 0.87 3.93 -23.68
N THR A 233 0.96 4.90 -24.59
CA THR A 233 1.94 4.88 -25.71
C THR A 233 3.26 5.55 -25.35
N LEU A 234 3.36 6.21 -24.19
CA LEU A 234 4.57 6.86 -23.71
C LEU A 234 5.73 5.86 -23.58
N PRO A 235 6.98 6.25 -23.87
CA PRO A 235 8.13 5.35 -23.91
C PRO A 235 8.38 4.57 -22.62
N LYS A 236 8.17 5.19 -21.47
CA LYS A 236 8.43 4.57 -20.15
C LYS A 236 7.22 3.85 -19.55
N VAL A 237 6.06 3.85 -20.21
CA VAL A 237 4.85 3.22 -19.67
C VAL A 237 4.66 1.83 -20.28
N PHE A 238 4.52 0.81 -19.41
CA PHE A 238 4.16 -0.52 -19.87
C PHE A 238 2.80 -0.52 -20.56
N ARG A 239 2.71 -1.14 -21.74
CA ARG A 239 1.46 -1.31 -22.50
C ARG A 239 0.60 -2.41 -21.89
N PHE A 240 0.28 -2.26 -20.61
CA PHE A 240 -0.49 -3.22 -19.84
C PHE A 240 -1.52 -2.48 -18.98
N ALA A 241 -2.79 -2.77 -19.19
CA ALA A 241 -3.89 -2.21 -18.41
C ALA A 241 -4.54 -3.31 -17.54
N HIS A 242 -4.56 -3.07 -16.21
CA HIS A 242 -5.24 -3.96 -15.26
C HIS A 242 -6.63 -3.41 -14.94
N LEU A 243 -7.64 -3.93 -15.64
CA LEU A 243 -9.04 -3.52 -15.54
C LEU A 243 -9.90 -4.73 -15.11
N PRO A 244 -10.20 -4.90 -13.82
CA PRO A 244 -11.03 -6.00 -13.33
C PRO A 244 -12.51 -5.77 -13.70
N VAL A 245 -12.97 -6.39 -14.77
CA VAL A 245 -14.38 -6.45 -15.15
C VAL A 245 -15.05 -7.57 -14.35
N GLN A 246 -15.81 -7.23 -13.32
CA GLN A 246 -16.38 -8.17 -12.36
C GLN A 246 -17.44 -9.07 -12.98
N SER A 247 -18.26 -8.53 -13.89
CA SER A 247 -19.28 -9.25 -14.66
C SER A 247 -19.54 -8.56 -15.99
N GLY A 248 -19.96 -9.31 -17.00
CA GLY A 248 -20.53 -8.81 -18.25
C GLY A 248 -22.06 -8.71 -18.24
N SER A 249 -22.68 -8.87 -17.09
CA SER A 249 -24.16 -8.86 -16.93
C SER A 249 -24.57 -7.71 -16.02
N ASP A 250 -25.42 -6.80 -16.54
CA ASP A 250 -26.01 -5.70 -15.77
C ASP A 250 -26.89 -6.18 -14.60
N GLN A 251 -27.34 -7.45 -14.62
CA GLN A 251 -28.10 -8.04 -13.52
C GLN A 251 -27.21 -8.44 -12.32
N VAL A 252 -25.91 -8.59 -12.57
CA VAL A 252 -24.92 -8.99 -11.54
C VAL A 252 -24.21 -7.76 -10.96
N LEU A 253 -24.05 -6.72 -11.76
CA LEU A 253 -23.45 -5.45 -11.39
C LEU A 253 -24.47 -4.51 -10.75
#